data_c0df36f9c4adf8447cd74bb45d645cb3
#
_entry.id   c0df36f9c4adf8447cd74bb45d645cb3
#
_cell.length_a   1.000
_cell.length_b   1.000
_cell.length_c   1.000
_cell.angle_alpha   90.00
_cell.angle_beta   90.00
_cell.angle_gamma   90.00
#
_symmetry.space_group_name_H-M   'P 1'
#
loop_
_entity.id
_entity.type
_entity.pdbx_description
1 polymer ?
#
loop_
_entity_poly.entity_id
_entity_poly.type
_entity_poly.pdbx_seq_one_letter_code
_entity_poly.pdbx_strand_id
1 'polypeptide(L)'
;MSRGLGDVYKRQIIGDEAVPAHNTTPESIEIHQSFAKMVDAGCKAVVMEVSSQGLKLDRTAGIMFDIGVFTNLEPDHIGPNEHESFEDYLNCKAKLFKQCKVGIVNADDKHTKDILRGAICKVESYGIGDNADIKAENIELLHEPGKIGLTYDCTGLVNMKVELNLPGKFSVYNSLCAIAITRHFDVDEEALKETLKHVKVKGRIELVKVSDDFTLMIDYAHNAMALESILTTLKEYHPHRLVCLFGCGGNRSKERRYEMGEVSGKLADLTIITSDNPRFEEPEAIIEDIKTGIAKTTGKHVDITDRKEAIKYAIEHGEPGDIIVLAGKGHEDYQEIKGVKYPMDERVLIKEVLEELKGN
;
A
#
# COMPACT_ATOMS: atom_id res chain seq x y z
N MET A 1 -17.79 -15.10 -5.94
CA MET A 1 -16.38 -15.33 -5.60
C MET A 1 -16.15 -14.82 -4.19
N SER A 2 -15.89 -15.69 -3.23
CA SER A 2 -15.69 -15.27 -1.87
C SER A 2 -14.19 -15.05 -1.64
N ARG A 3 -13.85 -13.88 -1.17
CA ARG A 3 -12.50 -13.44 -0.90
C ARG A 3 -12.28 -13.48 0.60
N GLY A 4 -11.40 -14.35 1.10
CA GLY A 4 -10.82 -14.19 2.42
C GLY A 4 -9.57 -13.34 2.28
N LEU A 5 -9.62 -12.09 2.66
CA LEU A 5 -8.50 -11.18 2.67
C LEU A 5 -8.19 -10.80 4.11
N GLY A 6 -6.99 -11.14 4.59
CA GLY A 6 -6.41 -10.42 5.70
C GLY A 6 -6.16 -8.99 5.24
N ASP A 7 -6.89 -8.06 5.82
CA ASP A 7 -6.94 -6.67 5.39
C ASP A 7 -5.95 -5.82 6.21
N VAL A 8 -5.39 -4.79 5.57
CA VAL A 8 -4.65 -3.68 6.20
C VAL A 8 -5.42 -3.06 7.38
N TYR A 9 -6.70 -3.32 7.49
CA TYR A 9 -7.60 -2.90 8.58
C TYR A 9 -7.67 -3.85 9.77
N LYS A 10 -6.85 -4.93 9.80
CA LYS A 10 -7.00 -6.01 10.78
C LYS A 10 -8.45 -6.52 10.80
N ARG A 11 -8.92 -6.99 9.67
CA ARG A 11 -10.24 -7.60 9.49
C ARG A 11 -10.08 -8.95 8.81
N GLN A 12 -11.11 -9.77 8.96
CA GLN A 12 -11.30 -10.98 8.18
C GLN A 12 -12.53 -10.77 7.30
N ILE A 13 -12.42 -11.06 6.02
CA ILE A 13 -13.54 -10.97 5.09
C ILE A 13 -13.99 -12.39 4.77
N ILE A 14 -15.22 -12.74 5.13
CA ILE A 14 -15.82 -14.03 4.92
C ILE A 14 -17.08 -13.82 4.08
N GLY A 15 -17.00 -14.13 2.78
CA GLY A 15 -18.05 -13.71 1.85
C GLY A 15 -18.16 -12.18 1.80
N ASP A 16 -19.31 -11.66 2.17
CA ASP A 16 -19.58 -10.21 2.25
C ASP A 16 -19.45 -9.64 3.67
N GLU A 17 -19.17 -10.49 4.66
CA GLU A 17 -19.04 -10.09 6.06
C GLU A 17 -17.60 -9.68 6.38
N ALA A 18 -17.42 -8.50 7.01
CA ALA A 18 -16.14 -8.03 7.53
C ALA A 18 -16.11 -8.17 9.05
N VAL A 19 -15.28 -9.08 9.56
CA VAL A 19 -15.10 -9.35 10.99
C VAL A 19 -13.85 -8.63 11.50
N PRO A 20 -13.94 -7.74 12.50
CA PRO A 20 -12.75 -7.11 13.10
C PRO A 20 -11.80 -8.15 13.68
N ALA A 21 -10.49 -7.94 13.52
CA ALA A 21 -9.45 -8.76 14.10
C ALA A 21 -8.53 -7.91 14.98
N HIS A 22 -8.05 -8.48 16.09
CA HIS A 22 -7.12 -7.80 16.99
C HIS A 22 -5.69 -7.82 16.45
N ASN A 23 -5.32 -8.90 15.77
CA ASN A 23 -3.99 -9.12 15.20
C ASN A 23 -4.08 -9.34 13.69
N THR A 24 -3.04 -8.96 12.96
CA THR A 24 -2.87 -9.27 11.53
C THR A 24 -2.99 -10.77 11.28
N THR A 25 -2.28 -11.58 12.07
CA THR A 25 -2.44 -13.05 12.14
C THR A 25 -3.12 -13.37 13.47
N PRO A 26 -4.39 -13.78 13.47
CA PRO A 26 -5.15 -14.10 14.68
C PRO A 26 -4.54 -15.26 15.49
N GLU A 27 -5.06 -15.50 16.67
CA GLU A 27 -4.70 -16.67 17.47
C GLU A 27 -5.18 -17.97 16.79
N SER A 28 -4.49 -19.10 17.06
CA SER A 28 -4.73 -20.37 16.38
C SER A 28 -6.21 -20.79 16.36
N ILE A 29 -6.91 -20.66 17.49
CA ILE A 29 -8.33 -21.00 17.60
C ILE A 29 -9.18 -20.11 16.69
N GLU A 30 -8.90 -18.80 16.65
CA GLU A 30 -9.62 -17.83 15.82
C GLU A 30 -9.41 -18.10 14.32
N ILE A 31 -8.18 -18.50 13.93
CA ILE A 31 -7.88 -18.90 12.55
C ILE A 31 -8.73 -20.09 12.15
N HIS A 32 -8.76 -21.16 12.96
CA HIS A 32 -9.54 -22.36 12.65
C HIS A 32 -11.05 -22.11 12.66
N GLN A 33 -11.55 -21.28 13.57
CA GLN A 33 -12.95 -20.86 13.56
C GLN A 33 -13.31 -20.06 12.31
N SER A 34 -12.40 -19.20 11.85
CA SER A 34 -12.58 -18.43 10.63
C SER A 34 -12.56 -19.34 9.39
N PHE A 35 -11.67 -20.31 9.35
CA PHE A 35 -11.63 -21.29 8.26
C PHE A 35 -12.94 -22.13 8.20
N ALA A 36 -13.46 -22.54 9.34
CA ALA A 36 -14.75 -23.25 9.38
C ALA A 36 -15.87 -22.37 8.80
N LYS A 37 -15.99 -21.12 9.23
CA LYS A 37 -16.96 -20.16 8.68
C LYS A 37 -16.77 -19.93 7.18
N MET A 38 -15.52 -19.85 6.70
CA MET A 38 -15.22 -19.68 5.28
C MET A 38 -15.68 -20.91 4.47
N VAL A 39 -15.49 -22.12 4.99
CA VAL A 39 -16.01 -23.34 4.37
C VAL A 39 -17.52 -23.30 4.29
N ASP A 40 -18.21 -22.99 5.40
CA ASP A 40 -19.67 -22.88 5.45
C ASP A 40 -20.21 -21.82 4.49
N ALA A 41 -19.47 -20.70 4.31
CA ALA A 41 -19.78 -19.66 3.33
C ALA A 41 -19.44 -20.03 1.88
N GLY A 42 -18.89 -21.23 1.62
CA GLY A 42 -18.54 -21.71 0.29
C GLY A 42 -17.29 -21.08 -0.31
N CYS A 43 -16.38 -20.56 0.51
CA CYS A 43 -15.10 -20.04 0.06
C CYS A 43 -14.27 -21.13 -0.63
N LYS A 44 -13.72 -20.81 -1.81
CA LYS A 44 -12.90 -21.76 -2.59
C LYS A 44 -11.41 -21.62 -2.29
N ALA A 45 -10.99 -20.44 -1.82
CA ALA A 45 -9.62 -20.15 -1.46
C ALA A 45 -9.60 -19.14 -0.32
N VAL A 46 -8.53 -19.16 0.46
CA VAL A 46 -8.24 -18.19 1.53
C VAL A 46 -6.90 -17.55 1.23
N VAL A 47 -6.85 -16.23 1.25
CA VAL A 47 -5.61 -15.45 1.25
C VAL A 47 -5.43 -14.87 2.65
N MET A 48 -4.26 -15.12 3.24
CA MET A 48 -3.98 -14.77 4.63
C MET A 48 -2.63 -14.05 4.72
N GLU A 49 -2.61 -12.95 5.44
CA GLU A 49 -1.34 -12.32 5.85
C GLU A 49 -0.77 -13.07 7.07
N VAL A 50 0.45 -13.59 6.92
CA VAL A 50 1.15 -14.32 7.99
C VAL A 50 2.28 -13.46 8.53
N SER A 51 2.04 -12.81 9.65
CA SER A 51 3.04 -11.95 10.29
C SER A 51 4.18 -12.77 10.92
N SER A 52 5.36 -12.15 10.99
CA SER A 52 6.52 -12.76 11.65
C SER A 52 6.23 -13.10 13.13
N GLN A 53 5.46 -12.25 13.83
CA GLN A 53 4.99 -12.52 15.19
C GLN A 53 4.03 -13.71 15.25
N GLY A 54 3.14 -13.86 14.27
CA GLY A 54 2.27 -15.03 14.16
C GLY A 54 3.08 -16.32 14.01
N LEU A 55 4.16 -16.28 13.22
CA LEU A 55 5.08 -17.41 13.05
C LEU A 55 5.97 -17.63 14.30
N LYS A 56 6.39 -16.56 14.98
CA LYS A 56 7.16 -16.64 16.23
C LYS A 56 6.35 -17.32 17.32
N LEU A 57 5.09 -16.97 17.46
CA LEU A 57 4.16 -17.49 18.47
C LEU A 57 3.40 -18.76 18.02
N ASP A 58 3.84 -19.37 16.93
CA ASP A 58 3.28 -20.61 16.37
C ASP A 58 1.75 -20.57 16.14
N ARG A 59 1.18 -19.38 15.86
CA ARG A 59 -0.26 -19.19 15.61
C ARG A 59 -0.78 -19.97 14.39
N THR A 60 0.10 -20.27 13.44
CA THR A 60 -0.20 -21.06 12.24
C THR A 60 0.27 -22.51 12.34
N ALA A 61 0.67 -22.98 13.53
CA ALA A 61 1.13 -24.35 13.72
C ALA A 61 0.06 -25.37 13.30
N GLY A 62 0.47 -26.41 12.57
CA GLY A 62 -0.43 -27.45 12.06
C GLY A 62 -1.16 -27.08 10.76
N ILE A 63 -1.04 -25.86 10.27
CA ILE A 63 -1.57 -25.45 8.97
C ILE A 63 -0.52 -25.75 7.90
N MET A 64 -0.88 -26.51 6.85
CA MET A 64 -0.10 -26.67 5.64
C MET A 64 -0.72 -25.83 4.54
N PHE A 65 -0.07 -24.73 4.21
CA PHE A 65 -0.51 -23.84 3.13
C PHE A 65 -0.25 -24.48 1.76
N ASP A 66 -1.15 -24.29 0.80
CA ASP A 66 -0.87 -24.67 -0.58
C ASP A 66 0.23 -23.79 -1.17
N ILE A 67 0.18 -22.50 -0.89
CA ILE A 67 1.16 -21.52 -1.35
C ILE A 67 1.62 -20.63 -0.17
N GLY A 68 2.94 -20.54 0.03
CA GLY A 68 3.58 -19.55 0.89
C GLY A 68 4.27 -18.50 0.04
N VAL A 69 4.12 -17.22 0.41
CA VAL A 69 4.64 -16.09 -0.38
C VAL A 69 5.63 -15.26 0.41
N PHE A 70 6.75 -14.89 -0.24
CA PHE A 70 7.70 -13.91 0.26
C PHE A 70 7.84 -12.76 -0.73
N THR A 71 7.55 -11.55 -0.27
CA THR A 71 7.61 -10.33 -1.10
C THR A 71 8.93 -9.57 -0.92
N ASN A 72 9.26 -9.22 0.31
CA ASN A 72 10.48 -8.49 0.67
C ASN A 72 10.76 -8.57 2.17
N LEU A 73 11.98 -8.17 2.56
CA LEU A 73 12.37 -8.04 3.96
C LEU A 73 13.28 -6.84 4.16
N GLU A 74 12.84 -5.89 4.99
CA GLU A 74 13.66 -4.79 5.48
C GLU A 74 13.69 -4.81 7.01
N PRO A 75 14.72 -4.21 7.65
CA PRO A 75 14.81 -4.11 9.09
C PRO A 75 13.61 -3.38 9.68
N ASP A 76 12.76 -4.12 10.37
CA ASP A 76 11.56 -3.65 11.05
C ASP A 76 11.21 -4.62 12.19
N HIS A 77 10.26 -4.25 13.03
CA HIS A 77 9.79 -5.13 14.11
C HIS A 77 10.88 -5.65 15.06
N ILE A 78 11.91 -4.84 15.31
CA ILE A 78 12.98 -5.16 16.28
C ILE A 78 12.80 -4.28 17.51
N GLY A 79 12.47 -4.87 18.65
CA GLY A 79 12.19 -4.12 19.86
C GLY A 79 11.74 -4.98 21.05
N PRO A 80 11.49 -4.38 22.22
CA PRO A 80 11.26 -5.09 23.48
C PRO A 80 10.10 -6.08 23.50
N ASN A 81 9.11 -5.93 22.65
CA ASN A 81 7.94 -6.83 22.54
C ASN A 81 7.79 -7.42 21.14
N GLU A 82 8.84 -7.40 20.36
CA GLU A 82 8.85 -7.84 18.98
C GLU A 82 9.98 -8.89 18.78
N HIS A 83 10.81 -8.72 17.76
CA HIS A 83 11.95 -9.60 17.51
C HIS A 83 13.20 -9.08 18.25
N GLU A 84 14.02 -10.01 18.74
CA GLU A 84 15.26 -9.69 19.46
C GLU A 84 16.34 -9.13 18.52
N SER A 85 16.30 -9.54 17.25
CA SER A 85 17.24 -9.14 16.21
C SER A 85 16.65 -9.29 14.82
N PHE A 86 17.33 -8.72 13.83
CA PHE A 86 16.97 -8.93 12.43
C PHE A 86 17.05 -10.41 12.03
N GLU A 87 18.00 -11.14 12.57
CA GLU A 87 18.14 -12.58 12.32
C GLU A 87 16.95 -13.37 12.89
N ASP A 88 16.48 -13.04 14.10
CA ASP A 88 15.26 -13.63 14.67
C ASP A 88 14.04 -13.33 13.80
N TYR A 89 13.90 -12.09 13.34
CA TYR A 89 12.84 -11.67 12.43
C TYR A 89 12.84 -12.48 11.12
N LEU A 90 14.02 -12.59 10.48
CA LEU A 90 14.23 -13.36 9.26
C LEU A 90 13.90 -14.86 9.48
N ASN A 91 14.45 -15.46 10.52
CA ASN A 91 14.23 -16.86 10.84
C ASN A 91 12.75 -17.18 11.14
N CYS A 92 12.02 -16.25 11.77
CA CYS A 92 10.59 -16.40 11.98
C CYS A 92 9.83 -16.40 10.65
N LYS A 93 10.11 -15.47 9.73
CA LYS A 93 9.48 -15.47 8.40
C LYS A 93 9.82 -16.73 7.59
N ALA A 94 11.03 -17.25 7.69
CA ALA A 94 11.47 -18.48 7.01
C ALA A 94 10.67 -19.72 7.44
N LYS A 95 10.04 -19.72 8.63
CA LYS A 95 9.17 -20.83 9.07
C LYS A 95 8.03 -21.11 8.08
N LEU A 96 7.52 -20.09 7.37
CA LEU A 96 6.44 -20.25 6.38
C LEU A 96 6.81 -21.27 5.30
N PHE A 97 8.06 -21.30 4.86
CA PHE A 97 8.55 -22.20 3.80
C PHE A 97 8.79 -23.64 4.26
N LYS A 98 8.56 -23.91 5.56
CA LYS A 98 8.51 -25.24 6.14
C LYS A 98 7.07 -25.75 6.33
N GLN A 99 6.06 -24.91 6.05
CA GLN A 99 4.64 -25.23 6.20
C GLN A 99 3.82 -24.80 4.96
N CYS A 100 4.43 -24.86 3.76
CA CYS A 100 3.73 -24.69 2.50
C CYS A 100 4.19 -25.75 1.48
N LYS A 101 3.33 -26.01 0.47
CA LYS A 101 3.63 -26.96 -0.63
C LYS A 101 4.46 -26.27 -1.72
N VAL A 102 4.10 -25.03 -2.06
CA VAL A 102 4.79 -24.18 -3.03
C VAL A 102 5.20 -22.88 -2.34
N GLY A 103 6.47 -22.50 -2.48
CA GLY A 103 7.01 -21.24 -2.04
C GLY A 103 7.18 -20.29 -3.23
N ILE A 104 6.47 -19.17 -3.26
CA ILE A 104 6.61 -18.14 -4.28
C ILE A 104 7.41 -16.99 -3.67
N VAL A 105 8.57 -16.66 -4.27
CA VAL A 105 9.51 -15.70 -3.68
C VAL A 105 9.96 -14.64 -4.68
N ASN A 106 10.18 -13.44 -4.16
CA ASN A 106 10.83 -12.36 -4.92
C ASN A 106 12.32 -12.67 -5.10
N ALA A 107 12.75 -12.97 -6.33
CA ALA A 107 14.14 -13.30 -6.65
C ALA A 107 15.11 -12.14 -6.44
N ASP A 108 14.60 -10.91 -6.50
CA ASP A 108 15.42 -9.69 -6.45
C ASP A 108 15.62 -9.19 -5.02
N ASP A 109 14.93 -9.76 -4.03
CA ASP A 109 15.17 -9.42 -2.63
C ASP A 109 16.47 -10.09 -2.14
N LYS A 110 17.34 -9.29 -1.53
CA LYS A 110 18.66 -9.71 -1.03
C LYS A 110 18.60 -10.84 0.01
N HIS A 111 17.46 -10.99 0.72
CA HIS A 111 17.27 -11.97 1.78
C HIS A 111 16.57 -13.26 1.32
N THR A 112 16.19 -13.37 0.04
CA THR A 112 15.47 -14.54 -0.49
C THR A 112 16.21 -15.85 -0.22
N LYS A 113 17.53 -15.88 -0.38
CA LYS A 113 18.36 -17.07 -0.10
C LYS A 113 18.31 -17.47 1.38
N ASP A 114 18.30 -16.49 2.27
CA ASP A 114 18.26 -16.75 3.71
C ASP A 114 16.88 -17.19 4.17
N ILE A 115 15.82 -16.58 3.63
CA ILE A 115 14.42 -16.98 3.86
C ILE A 115 14.16 -18.42 3.44
N LEU A 116 14.77 -18.87 2.36
CA LEU A 116 14.63 -20.23 1.85
C LEU A 116 15.53 -21.26 2.56
N ARG A 117 16.34 -20.84 3.53
CA ARG A 117 17.21 -21.74 4.28
C ARG A 117 16.39 -22.79 5.06
N GLY A 118 16.51 -24.05 4.64
CA GLY A 118 15.75 -25.15 5.21
C GLY A 118 14.29 -25.24 4.76
N ALA A 119 13.92 -24.56 3.66
CA ALA A 119 12.65 -24.74 2.99
C ALA A 119 12.48 -26.19 2.51
N ILE A 120 11.27 -26.72 2.62
CA ILE A 120 10.91 -28.09 2.18
C ILE A 120 9.93 -28.09 1.01
N CYS A 121 9.45 -26.93 0.62
CA CYS A 121 8.49 -26.72 -0.47
C CYS A 121 9.18 -26.68 -1.84
N LYS A 122 8.40 -26.85 -2.91
CA LYS A 122 8.82 -26.48 -4.26
C LYS A 122 8.91 -24.96 -4.34
N VAL A 123 10.04 -24.42 -4.80
CA VAL A 123 10.23 -22.98 -4.91
C VAL A 123 10.01 -22.53 -6.35
N GLU A 124 9.29 -21.42 -6.50
CA GLU A 124 9.11 -20.67 -7.73
C GLU A 124 9.38 -19.21 -7.43
N SER A 125 10.04 -18.52 -8.34
CA SER A 125 10.48 -17.15 -8.14
C SER A 125 9.86 -16.18 -9.14
N TYR A 126 9.69 -14.93 -8.71
CA TYR A 126 9.30 -13.83 -9.58
C TYR A 126 10.23 -12.65 -9.37
N GLY A 127 10.37 -11.80 -10.39
CA GLY A 127 11.24 -10.63 -10.31
C GLY A 127 11.36 -9.86 -11.62
N ILE A 128 12.20 -8.84 -11.59
CA ILE A 128 12.59 -8.06 -12.77
C ILE A 128 14.00 -8.49 -13.23
N GLY A 129 14.80 -9.04 -12.31
CA GLY A 129 16.14 -9.55 -12.57
C GLY A 129 16.15 -10.85 -13.38
N ASP A 130 17.33 -11.19 -13.95
CA ASP A 130 17.47 -12.30 -14.90
C ASP A 130 17.26 -13.70 -14.30
N ASN A 131 17.25 -13.84 -12.98
CA ASN A 131 17.21 -15.15 -12.30
C ASN A 131 15.80 -15.56 -11.85
N ALA A 132 14.75 -14.85 -12.25
CA ALA A 132 13.39 -15.16 -11.87
C ALA A 132 12.73 -16.14 -12.85
N ASP A 133 11.94 -17.07 -12.32
CA ASP A 133 11.15 -18.02 -13.12
C ASP A 133 9.97 -17.34 -13.84
N ILE A 134 9.45 -16.27 -13.25
CA ILE A 134 8.42 -15.38 -13.83
C ILE A 134 8.99 -13.97 -13.79
N LYS A 135 9.16 -13.35 -14.95
CA LYS A 135 9.92 -12.13 -15.11
C LYS A 135 9.12 -11.03 -15.78
N ALA A 136 9.34 -9.77 -15.38
CA ALA A 136 8.85 -8.63 -16.13
C ALA A 136 9.98 -8.05 -16.98
N GLU A 137 9.70 -7.90 -18.27
CA GLU A 137 10.58 -7.27 -19.26
C GLU A 137 9.86 -6.11 -19.95
N ASN A 138 10.59 -5.22 -20.61
CA ASN A 138 10.04 -4.11 -21.39
C ASN A 138 9.03 -3.28 -20.58
N ILE A 139 9.41 -2.90 -19.34
CA ILE A 139 8.55 -2.10 -18.46
C ILE A 139 8.48 -0.68 -19.02
N GLU A 140 7.26 -0.21 -19.34
CA GLU A 140 6.98 1.12 -19.83
C GLU A 140 6.02 1.84 -18.89
N LEU A 141 6.34 3.08 -18.52
CA LEU A 141 5.50 3.92 -17.69
C LEU A 141 4.45 4.61 -18.59
N LEU A 142 3.19 4.58 -18.15
CA LEU A 142 2.08 5.22 -18.84
C LEU A 142 1.63 6.45 -18.06
N HIS A 143 1.76 7.62 -18.69
CA HIS A 143 1.23 8.86 -18.15
C HIS A 143 0.55 9.67 -19.25
N GLU A 144 -0.76 9.79 -19.13
CA GLU A 144 -1.62 10.65 -19.93
C GLU A 144 -2.47 11.49 -18.97
N PRO A 145 -3.01 12.63 -19.40
CA PRO A 145 -3.91 13.42 -18.55
C PRO A 145 -5.03 12.56 -17.94
N GLY A 146 -5.15 12.57 -16.63
CA GLY A 146 -6.13 11.78 -15.88
C GLY A 146 -5.89 10.26 -15.84
N LYS A 147 -4.75 9.76 -16.40
CA LYS A 147 -4.41 8.33 -16.43
C LYS A 147 -2.94 8.12 -16.08
N ILE A 148 -2.68 7.20 -15.17
CA ILE A 148 -1.33 6.78 -14.79
C ILE A 148 -1.29 5.26 -14.63
N GLY A 149 -0.16 4.65 -14.96
CA GLY A 149 0.01 3.21 -14.85
C GLY A 149 1.32 2.73 -15.46
N LEU A 150 1.37 1.47 -15.84
CA LEU A 150 2.52 0.88 -16.52
C LEU A 150 2.10 -0.34 -17.35
N THR A 151 2.96 -0.72 -18.30
CA THR A 151 2.86 -2.00 -19.02
C THR A 151 4.17 -2.75 -18.92
N TYR A 152 4.11 -4.05 -19.07
CA TYR A 152 5.30 -4.90 -19.22
C TYR A 152 4.96 -6.23 -19.90
N ASP A 153 5.98 -6.90 -20.40
CA ASP A 153 5.88 -8.28 -20.87
C ASP A 153 6.23 -9.22 -19.72
N CYS A 154 5.25 -10.04 -19.29
CA CYS A 154 5.50 -11.14 -18.37
C CYS A 154 6.04 -12.32 -19.16
N THR A 155 7.18 -12.88 -18.79
CA THR A 155 7.88 -13.97 -19.48
C THR A 155 8.29 -15.08 -18.53
N GLY A 156 8.65 -16.26 -19.05
CA GLY A 156 9.10 -17.43 -18.29
C GLY A 156 8.00 -18.47 -18.11
N LEU A 157 7.67 -18.83 -16.87
CA LEU A 157 6.60 -19.78 -16.59
C LEU A 157 5.20 -19.31 -17.01
N VAL A 158 5.04 -18.00 -17.19
CA VAL A 158 3.84 -17.36 -17.74
C VAL A 158 4.26 -16.38 -18.80
N ASN A 159 3.56 -16.35 -19.95
CA ASN A 159 3.87 -15.43 -21.04
C ASN A 159 2.62 -14.65 -21.40
N MET A 160 2.58 -13.35 -21.04
CA MET A 160 1.45 -12.48 -21.32
C MET A 160 1.86 -11.00 -21.27
N LYS A 161 1.19 -10.15 -22.01
CA LYS A 161 1.32 -8.69 -21.84
C LYS A 161 0.43 -8.22 -20.70
N VAL A 162 1.01 -7.42 -19.82
CA VAL A 162 0.34 -6.89 -18.62
C VAL A 162 0.19 -5.37 -18.74
N GLU A 163 -0.98 -4.86 -18.42
CA GLU A 163 -1.27 -3.44 -18.22
C GLU A 163 -1.77 -3.25 -16.78
N LEU A 164 -1.21 -2.28 -16.07
CA LEU A 164 -1.58 -1.94 -14.70
C LEU A 164 -1.99 -0.46 -14.64
N ASN A 165 -3.02 -0.17 -13.89
CA ASN A 165 -3.41 1.20 -13.52
C ASN A 165 -2.75 1.68 -12.21
N LEU A 166 -1.78 0.95 -11.68
CA LEU A 166 -1.03 1.30 -10.49
C LEU A 166 0.40 1.67 -10.87
N PRO A 167 0.90 2.86 -10.51
CA PRO A 167 2.25 3.28 -10.84
C PRO A 167 3.31 2.57 -9.99
N GLY A 168 4.56 2.64 -10.47
CA GLY A 168 5.75 2.27 -9.75
C GLY A 168 6.19 0.81 -9.86
N LYS A 169 7.50 0.59 -9.74
CA LYS A 169 8.11 -0.74 -9.83
C LYS A 169 7.56 -1.74 -8.82
N PHE A 170 7.17 -1.30 -7.63
CA PHE A 170 6.54 -2.18 -6.64
C PHE A 170 5.22 -2.78 -7.16
N SER A 171 4.47 -2.06 -8.02
CA SER A 171 3.27 -2.59 -8.66
C SER A 171 3.60 -3.73 -9.65
N VAL A 172 4.76 -3.66 -10.31
CA VAL A 172 5.29 -4.77 -11.13
C VAL A 172 5.52 -6.00 -10.26
N TYR A 173 6.27 -5.87 -9.15
CA TYR A 173 6.51 -6.99 -8.24
C TYR A 173 5.22 -7.57 -7.66
N ASN A 174 4.28 -6.70 -7.24
CA ASN A 174 3.01 -7.15 -6.68
C ASN A 174 2.15 -7.89 -7.72
N SER A 175 2.11 -7.42 -8.96
CA SER A 175 1.38 -8.09 -10.04
C SER A 175 2.04 -9.40 -10.49
N LEU A 176 3.38 -9.44 -10.57
CA LEU A 176 4.12 -10.70 -10.82
C LEU A 176 3.84 -11.74 -9.74
N CYS A 177 3.82 -11.31 -8.48
CA CYS A 177 3.46 -12.16 -7.35
C CYS A 177 2.03 -12.72 -7.52
N ALA A 178 1.06 -11.87 -7.87
CA ALA A 178 -0.32 -12.30 -8.12
C ALA A 178 -0.41 -13.25 -9.31
N ILE A 179 0.29 -13.00 -10.40
CA ILE A 179 0.38 -13.89 -11.57
C ILE A 179 1.00 -15.23 -11.16
N ALA A 180 2.09 -15.23 -10.39
CA ALA A 180 2.73 -16.44 -9.90
C ALA A 180 1.80 -17.28 -9.01
N ILE A 181 0.96 -16.65 -8.20
CA ILE A 181 -0.05 -17.35 -7.40
C ILE A 181 -1.16 -17.91 -8.28
N THR A 182 -1.73 -17.07 -9.16
CA THR A 182 -2.93 -17.43 -9.95
C THR A 182 -2.68 -18.55 -10.94
N ARG A 183 -1.43 -18.76 -11.42
CA ARG A 183 -1.08 -19.89 -12.30
C ARG A 183 -1.29 -21.28 -11.66
N HIS A 184 -1.42 -21.35 -10.34
CA HIS A 184 -1.74 -22.59 -9.62
C HIS A 184 -3.24 -22.87 -9.51
N PHE A 185 -4.06 -21.98 -10.07
CA PHE A 185 -5.51 -22.09 -10.09
C PHE A 185 -6.02 -22.07 -11.53
N ASP A 186 -7.22 -22.59 -11.73
CA ASP A 186 -7.90 -22.52 -13.03
C ASP A 186 -8.50 -21.11 -13.21
N VAL A 187 -7.62 -20.16 -13.59
CA VAL A 187 -7.99 -18.77 -13.84
C VAL A 187 -7.80 -18.45 -15.31
N ASP A 188 -8.84 -17.93 -15.93
CA ASP A 188 -8.80 -17.48 -17.31
C ASP A 188 -7.81 -16.31 -17.48
N GLU A 189 -6.95 -16.36 -18.50
CA GLU A 189 -5.89 -15.39 -18.73
C GLU A 189 -6.46 -14.00 -19.01
N GLU A 190 -7.53 -13.89 -19.83
CA GLU A 190 -8.14 -12.59 -20.14
C GLU A 190 -8.82 -11.98 -18.91
N ALA A 191 -9.45 -12.81 -18.08
CA ALA A 191 -10.00 -12.37 -16.80
C ALA A 191 -8.91 -11.87 -15.84
N LEU A 192 -7.73 -12.51 -15.84
CA LEU A 192 -6.57 -12.06 -15.06
C LEU A 192 -6.06 -10.71 -15.57
N LYS A 193 -5.85 -10.54 -16.87
CA LYS A 193 -5.43 -9.28 -17.50
C LYS A 193 -6.39 -8.15 -17.18
N GLU A 194 -7.68 -8.37 -17.36
CA GLU A 194 -8.71 -7.36 -17.07
C GLU A 194 -8.76 -6.98 -15.58
N THR A 195 -8.55 -7.97 -14.69
CA THR A 195 -8.47 -7.72 -13.25
C THR A 195 -7.24 -6.87 -12.90
N LEU A 196 -6.08 -7.18 -13.46
CA LEU A 196 -4.83 -6.45 -13.22
C LEU A 196 -4.94 -5.01 -13.73
N LYS A 197 -5.58 -4.79 -14.88
CA LYS A 197 -5.81 -3.46 -15.46
C LYS A 197 -6.72 -2.58 -14.61
N HIS A 198 -7.62 -3.17 -13.82
CA HIS A 198 -8.61 -2.44 -13.02
C HIS A 198 -8.44 -2.65 -11.51
N VAL A 199 -7.30 -3.19 -11.07
CA VAL A 199 -7.05 -3.43 -9.64
C VAL A 199 -7.07 -2.11 -8.87
N LYS A 200 -7.70 -2.14 -7.69
CA LYS A 200 -7.72 -1.02 -6.74
C LYS A 200 -7.39 -1.54 -5.36
N VAL A 201 -6.50 -0.85 -4.68
CA VAL A 201 -6.18 -1.10 -3.28
C VAL A 201 -6.56 0.15 -2.50
N LYS A 202 -7.60 0.04 -1.67
CA LYS A 202 -8.14 1.18 -0.92
C LYS A 202 -7.03 1.86 -0.11
N GLY A 203 -6.83 3.16 -0.32
CA GLY A 203 -5.87 3.97 0.39
C GLY A 203 -4.39 3.67 0.08
N ARG A 204 -4.10 2.95 -1.00
CA ARG A 204 -2.73 2.70 -1.50
C ARG A 204 -2.68 3.05 -2.97
N ILE A 205 -2.14 4.22 -3.28
CA ILE A 205 -2.14 4.76 -4.65
C ILE A 205 -3.52 4.61 -5.31
N GLU A 206 -4.54 4.89 -4.54
CA GLU A 206 -5.93 4.76 -4.97
C GLU A 206 -6.29 5.93 -5.89
N LEU A 207 -6.41 5.65 -7.19
CA LEU A 207 -6.81 6.65 -8.16
C LEU A 207 -8.27 7.04 -7.96
N VAL A 208 -8.51 8.35 -7.89
CA VAL A 208 -9.86 8.92 -7.79
C VAL A 208 -10.10 9.80 -9.01
N LYS A 209 -11.11 9.47 -9.79
CA LYS A 209 -11.45 10.25 -10.99
C LYS A 209 -12.12 11.57 -10.61
N VAL A 210 -11.40 12.67 -10.79
CA VAL A 210 -11.86 14.03 -10.51
C VAL A 210 -11.85 14.92 -11.76
N SER A 211 -10.92 14.66 -12.68
CA SER A 211 -10.72 15.42 -13.93
C SER A 211 -10.24 14.49 -15.04
N ASP A 212 -10.36 14.93 -16.28
CA ASP A 212 -9.70 14.33 -17.44
C ASP A 212 -8.30 14.95 -17.68
N ASP A 213 -8.01 16.09 -17.09
CA ASP A 213 -6.80 16.86 -17.32
C ASP A 213 -5.64 16.45 -16.40
N PHE A 214 -5.93 16.03 -15.17
CA PHE A 214 -4.91 15.68 -14.17
C PHE A 214 -5.31 14.42 -13.37
N THR A 215 -4.32 13.82 -12.74
CA THR A 215 -4.48 12.62 -11.91
C THR A 215 -4.52 13.00 -10.43
N LEU A 216 -5.52 12.49 -9.68
CA LEU A 216 -5.58 12.57 -8.23
C LEU A 216 -5.56 11.18 -7.63
N MET A 217 -4.77 11.00 -6.57
CA MET A 217 -4.68 9.74 -5.85
C MET A 217 -4.64 9.90 -4.34
N ILE A 218 -5.08 8.88 -3.62
CA ILE A 218 -5.03 8.79 -2.16
C ILE A 218 -3.99 7.73 -1.78
N ASP A 219 -3.07 8.07 -0.86
CA ASP A 219 -2.06 7.14 -0.35
C ASP A 219 -1.89 7.21 1.17
N TYR A 220 -1.45 6.13 1.76
CA TYR A 220 -1.23 6.01 3.22
C TYR A 220 0.18 6.44 3.66
N ALA A 221 0.99 7.04 2.82
CA ALA A 221 2.34 7.51 3.17
C ALA A 221 2.28 8.55 4.30
N HIS A 222 2.53 8.12 5.52
CA HIS A 222 2.39 8.91 6.76
C HIS A 222 3.71 9.08 7.54
N ASN A 223 4.84 8.77 6.92
CA ASN A 223 6.20 9.02 7.41
C ASN A 223 7.11 9.45 6.26
N ALA A 224 8.29 9.96 6.58
CA ALA A 224 9.21 10.53 5.60
C ALA A 224 9.64 9.51 4.53
N MET A 225 9.99 8.30 4.94
CA MET A 225 10.45 7.26 4.02
C MET A 225 9.36 6.84 3.02
N ALA A 226 8.13 6.64 3.49
CA ALA A 226 7.01 6.30 2.62
C ALA A 226 6.66 7.47 1.68
N LEU A 227 6.70 8.71 2.19
CA LEU A 227 6.45 9.90 1.39
C LEU A 227 7.53 10.11 0.32
N GLU A 228 8.80 9.91 0.68
CA GLU A 228 9.91 9.94 -0.26
C GLU A 228 9.75 8.89 -1.36
N SER A 229 9.41 7.67 -0.99
CA SER A 229 9.21 6.56 -1.92
C SER A 229 8.10 6.86 -2.93
N ILE A 230 6.94 7.34 -2.48
CA ILE A 230 5.82 7.64 -3.39
C ILE A 230 6.13 8.84 -4.28
N LEU A 231 6.66 9.94 -3.74
CA LEU A 231 6.97 11.13 -4.52
C LEU A 231 8.07 10.87 -5.56
N THR A 232 9.11 10.10 -5.20
CA THR A 232 10.15 9.67 -6.14
C THR A 232 9.58 8.84 -7.26
N THR A 233 8.73 7.86 -6.92
CA THR A 233 8.03 7.03 -7.92
C THR A 233 7.19 7.87 -8.88
N LEU A 234 6.43 8.83 -8.37
CA LEU A 234 5.57 9.67 -9.20
C LEU A 234 6.37 10.64 -10.08
N LYS A 235 7.55 11.07 -9.65
CA LYS A 235 8.46 11.87 -10.49
C LYS A 235 8.96 11.15 -11.74
N GLU A 236 9.10 9.83 -11.69
CA GLU A 236 9.49 9.02 -12.85
C GLU A 236 8.48 9.14 -14.01
N TYR A 237 7.24 9.55 -13.74
CA TYR A 237 6.18 9.79 -14.73
C TYR A 237 6.24 11.17 -15.38
N HIS A 238 7.23 12.01 -15.01
CA HIS A 238 7.41 13.36 -15.56
C HIS A 238 6.12 14.20 -15.57
N PRO A 239 5.43 14.35 -14.41
CA PRO A 239 4.22 15.18 -14.36
C PRO A 239 4.52 16.63 -14.73
N HIS A 240 3.49 17.37 -15.17
CA HIS A 240 3.61 18.83 -15.32
C HIS A 240 3.97 19.46 -13.96
N ARG A 241 3.22 19.12 -12.91
CA ARG A 241 3.56 19.39 -11.51
C ARG A 241 3.26 18.17 -10.66
N LEU A 242 4.12 17.90 -9.67
CA LEU A 242 3.85 16.97 -8.60
C LEU A 242 3.34 17.74 -7.39
N VAL A 243 2.06 17.60 -7.07
CA VAL A 243 1.42 18.27 -5.93
C VAL A 243 1.23 17.27 -4.80
N CYS A 244 1.72 17.60 -3.61
CA CYS A 244 1.62 16.76 -2.41
C CYS A 244 0.76 17.43 -1.36
N LEU A 245 -0.39 16.86 -1.02
CA LEU A 245 -1.25 17.29 0.08
C LEU A 245 -1.08 16.32 1.25
N PHE A 246 -0.64 16.81 2.40
CA PHE A 246 -0.51 15.99 3.60
C PHE A 246 -0.61 16.79 4.89
N GLY A 247 -0.82 16.07 5.98
CA GLY A 247 -0.69 16.54 7.35
C GLY A 247 0.03 15.51 8.21
N CYS A 248 0.29 15.85 9.46
CA CYS A 248 0.90 14.96 10.44
C CYS A 248 0.02 14.76 11.66
N GLY A 249 0.15 13.58 12.29
CA GLY A 249 -0.57 13.29 13.53
C GLY A 249 0.01 14.03 14.72
N GLY A 250 -0.88 14.51 15.59
CA GLY A 250 -0.54 15.02 16.92
C GLY A 250 -0.09 13.91 17.87
N ASN A 251 0.53 14.29 18.99
CA ASN A 251 1.09 13.37 20.01
C ASN A 251 2.06 12.33 19.40
N ARG A 252 2.84 12.78 18.41
CA ARG A 252 3.88 12.02 17.71
C ARG A 252 5.19 12.83 17.71
N SER A 253 6.30 12.19 17.35
CA SER A 253 7.59 12.86 17.23
C SER A 253 7.50 14.06 16.29
N LYS A 254 8.00 15.20 16.75
CA LYS A 254 8.13 16.42 15.92
C LYS A 254 9.13 16.21 14.77
N GLU A 255 10.16 15.40 14.98
CA GLU A 255 11.14 15.06 13.97
C GLU A 255 10.47 14.52 12.71
N ARG A 256 9.50 13.64 12.85
CA ARG A 256 8.69 13.13 11.70
C ARG A 256 8.05 14.28 10.89
N ARG A 257 7.58 15.34 11.55
CA ARG A 257 6.96 16.50 10.89
C ARG A 257 7.99 17.26 10.07
N TYR A 258 9.17 17.50 10.66
CA TYR A 258 10.29 18.15 10.00
C TYR A 258 10.78 17.33 8.80
N GLU A 259 10.98 16.04 8.97
CA GLU A 259 11.42 15.13 7.90
C GLU A 259 10.41 15.06 6.75
N MET A 260 9.12 14.92 7.04
CA MET A 260 8.08 14.88 5.99
C MET A 260 8.00 16.22 5.25
N GLY A 261 8.10 17.35 5.97
CA GLY A 261 8.17 18.67 5.37
C GLY A 261 9.37 18.82 4.45
N GLU A 262 10.55 18.39 4.88
CA GLU A 262 11.77 18.43 4.09
C GLU A 262 11.69 17.56 2.84
N VAL A 263 11.16 16.35 2.96
CA VAL A 263 10.95 15.41 1.84
C VAL A 263 10.00 16.03 0.80
N SER A 264 8.84 16.50 1.25
CA SER A 264 7.86 17.12 0.34
C SER A 264 8.44 18.37 -0.34
N GLY A 265 9.11 19.26 0.42
CA GLY A 265 9.72 20.46 -0.13
C GLY A 265 10.86 20.20 -1.12
N LYS A 266 11.53 19.03 -1.06
CA LYS A 266 12.55 18.61 -2.04
C LYS A 266 11.97 17.98 -3.29
N LEU A 267 10.87 17.24 -3.15
CA LEU A 267 10.37 16.37 -4.19
C LEU A 267 9.10 16.87 -4.87
N ALA A 268 8.22 17.58 -4.17
CA ALA A 268 7.01 18.14 -4.77
C ALA A 268 7.25 19.55 -5.35
N ASP A 269 6.52 19.88 -6.42
CA ASP A 269 6.53 21.25 -6.99
C ASP A 269 5.64 22.18 -6.17
N LEU A 270 4.62 21.63 -5.51
CA LEU A 270 3.76 22.32 -4.55
C LEU A 270 3.38 21.39 -3.41
N THR A 271 3.55 21.85 -2.18
CA THR A 271 3.05 21.18 -0.98
C THR A 271 1.82 21.89 -0.45
N ILE A 272 0.72 21.20 -0.22
CA ILE A 272 -0.47 21.68 0.47
C ILE A 272 -0.45 21.07 1.86
N ILE A 273 -0.20 21.91 2.88
CA ILE A 273 -0.11 21.44 4.27
C ILE A 273 -1.49 21.58 4.92
N THR A 274 -1.96 20.49 5.53
CA THR A 274 -3.29 20.47 6.14
C THR A 274 -3.32 19.66 7.45
N SER A 275 -4.46 19.63 8.13
CA SER A 275 -4.67 18.81 9.32
C SER A 275 -4.80 17.33 8.93
N ASP A 276 -4.27 16.45 9.79
CA ASP A 276 -4.49 15.01 9.80
C ASP A 276 -5.30 14.62 11.05
N ASN A 277 -4.75 13.85 11.97
CA ASN A 277 -5.28 13.54 13.29
C ASN A 277 -4.58 14.43 14.34
N PRO A 278 -5.03 15.65 14.65
CA PRO A 278 -4.32 16.56 15.57
C PRO A 278 -4.30 16.03 17.01
N ARG A 279 -5.23 15.15 17.35
CA ARG A 279 -5.40 14.58 18.70
C ARG A 279 -5.52 15.67 19.76
N PHE A 280 -4.52 15.85 20.62
CA PHE A 280 -4.55 16.84 21.70
C PHE A 280 -3.70 18.08 21.40
N GLU A 281 -3.16 18.20 20.19
CA GLU A 281 -2.41 19.38 19.74
C GLU A 281 -3.28 20.26 18.84
N GLU A 282 -2.93 21.54 18.76
CA GLU A 282 -3.58 22.46 17.82
C GLU A 282 -3.04 22.19 16.39
N PRO A 283 -3.93 22.04 15.38
CA PRO A 283 -3.53 21.73 14.00
C PRO A 283 -2.50 22.71 13.44
N GLU A 284 -2.64 24.00 13.72
CA GLU A 284 -1.76 25.07 13.26
C GLU A 284 -0.32 24.89 13.78
N ALA A 285 -0.18 24.42 15.02
CA ALA A 285 1.14 24.15 15.60
C ALA A 285 1.85 22.99 14.89
N ILE A 286 1.08 21.99 14.45
CA ILE A 286 1.61 20.86 13.67
C ILE A 286 2.03 21.34 12.28
N ILE A 287 1.24 22.21 11.65
CA ILE A 287 1.55 22.84 10.35
C ILE A 287 2.84 23.63 10.44
N GLU A 288 3.05 24.44 11.48
CA GLU A 288 4.29 25.17 11.69
C GLU A 288 5.52 24.25 11.85
N ASP A 289 5.36 23.13 12.54
CA ASP A 289 6.44 22.13 12.61
C ASP A 289 6.78 21.58 11.20
N ILE A 290 5.78 21.26 10.36
CA ILE A 290 5.99 20.79 8.97
C ILE A 290 6.72 21.87 8.15
N LYS A 291 6.31 23.13 8.26
CA LYS A 291 6.94 24.28 7.57
C LYS A 291 8.41 24.43 7.95
N THR A 292 8.78 24.12 9.20
CA THR A 292 10.19 24.11 9.65
C THR A 292 11.04 23.14 8.80
N GLY A 293 10.47 22.01 8.38
CA GLY A 293 11.13 21.08 7.45
C GLY A 293 11.22 21.64 6.03
N ILE A 294 10.13 22.19 5.51
CA ILE A 294 10.09 22.78 4.15
C ILE A 294 11.07 23.95 4.04
N ALA A 295 11.21 24.76 5.08
CA ALA A 295 12.14 25.90 5.10
C ALA A 295 13.62 25.52 4.89
N LYS A 296 13.99 24.24 5.03
CA LYS A 296 15.31 23.73 4.67
C LYS A 296 15.49 23.50 3.16
N THR A 297 14.46 23.74 2.37
CA THR A 297 14.37 23.48 0.94
C THR A 297 13.95 24.74 0.18
N THR A 298 13.83 24.65 -1.14
CA THR A 298 13.25 25.70 -1.99
C THR A 298 11.79 25.41 -2.37
N GLY A 299 11.17 24.41 -1.73
CA GLY A 299 9.82 23.96 -2.02
C GLY A 299 8.75 25.01 -1.75
N LYS A 300 7.78 25.10 -2.64
CA LYS A 300 6.62 25.99 -2.47
C LYS A 300 5.56 25.28 -1.63
N HIS A 301 4.87 26.04 -0.80
CA HIS A 301 3.76 25.49 -0.02
C HIS A 301 2.61 26.47 0.15
N VAL A 302 1.44 25.89 0.47
CA VAL A 302 0.22 26.59 0.90
C VAL A 302 -0.29 25.89 2.15
N ASP A 303 -0.73 26.66 3.14
CA ASP A 303 -1.26 26.16 4.41
C ASP A 303 -2.77 26.32 4.43
N ILE A 304 -3.49 25.20 4.54
CA ILE A 304 -4.97 25.17 4.63
C ILE A 304 -5.34 24.15 5.70
N THR A 305 -5.68 24.63 6.90
CA THR A 305 -5.90 23.78 8.07
C THR A 305 -7.04 22.76 7.87
N ASP A 306 -8.16 23.20 7.30
CA ASP A 306 -9.28 22.31 7.00
C ASP A 306 -8.96 21.42 5.81
N ARG A 307 -9.06 20.08 6.02
CA ARG A 307 -8.67 19.09 4.99
C ARG A 307 -9.61 19.10 3.79
N LYS A 308 -10.90 19.37 3.98
CA LYS A 308 -11.84 19.48 2.86
C LYS A 308 -11.53 20.69 1.99
N GLU A 309 -11.26 21.83 2.60
CA GLU A 309 -10.86 23.04 1.88
C GLU A 309 -9.50 22.87 1.18
N ALA A 310 -8.57 22.13 1.80
CA ALA A 310 -7.29 21.80 1.18
C ALA A 310 -7.47 20.89 -0.06
N ILE A 311 -8.35 19.89 0.00
CA ILE A 311 -8.71 19.04 -1.13
C ILE A 311 -9.40 19.84 -2.22
N LYS A 312 -10.31 20.75 -1.85
CA LYS A 312 -10.98 21.66 -2.79
C LYS A 312 -9.97 22.54 -3.51
N TYR A 313 -9.06 23.16 -2.78
CA TYR A 313 -7.98 23.95 -3.36
C TYR A 313 -7.15 23.14 -4.35
N ALA A 314 -6.76 21.91 -4.00
CA ALA A 314 -5.99 21.04 -4.87
C ALA A 314 -6.73 20.71 -6.19
N ILE A 315 -8.04 20.49 -6.13
CA ILE A 315 -8.87 20.17 -7.29
C ILE A 315 -9.08 21.42 -8.17
N GLU A 316 -9.39 22.57 -7.57
CA GLU A 316 -9.64 23.84 -8.29
C GLU A 316 -8.38 24.37 -9.01
N HIS A 317 -7.19 24.08 -8.45
CA HIS A 317 -5.91 24.56 -8.99
C HIS A 317 -5.10 23.46 -9.70
N GLY A 318 -5.72 22.32 -9.98
CA GLY A 318 -5.12 21.27 -10.80
C GLY A 318 -4.97 21.70 -12.25
N GLU A 319 -3.78 21.50 -12.80
CA GLU A 319 -3.44 21.86 -14.18
C GLU A 319 -3.28 20.60 -15.06
N PRO A 320 -3.43 20.71 -16.39
CA PRO A 320 -3.25 19.56 -17.27
C PRO A 320 -1.87 18.91 -17.10
N GLY A 321 -1.87 17.58 -16.90
CA GLY A 321 -0.66 16.80 -16.69
C GLY A 321 -0.13 16.79 -15.24
N ASP A 322 -0.85 17.39 -14.27
CA ASP A 322 -0.48 17.29 -12.87
C ASP A 322 -0.72 15.89 -12.31
N ILE A 323 0.09 15.53 -11.33
CA ILE A 323 -0.17 14.42 -10.41
C ILE A 323 -0.33 15.00 -9.01
N ILE A 324 -1.52 14.80 -8.43
CA ILE A 324 -1.88 15.25 -7.08
C ILE A 324 -1.97 14.02 -6.16
N VAL A 325 -1.18 13.98 -5.10
CA VAL A 325 -1.24 12.92 -4.10
C VAL A 325 -1.75 13.46 -2.76
N LEU A 326 -2.84 12.86 -2.27
CA LEU A 326 -3.36 13.06 -0.91
C LEU A 326 -2.71 12.00 -0.02
N ALA A 327 -1.70 12.40 0.75
CA ALA A 327 -0.89 11.48 1.55
C ALA A 327 -1.28 11.51 3.04
N GLY A 328 -1.07 10.37 3.70
CA GLY A 328 -1.19 10.21 5.13
C GLY A 328 -2.41 9.45 5.60
N LYS A 329 -3.60 9.78 5.12
CA LYS A 329 -4.87 9.17 5.55
C LYS A 329 -5.14 7.82 4.89
N GLY A 330 -4.88 7.72 3.59
CA GLY A 330 -5.09 6.50 2.84
C GLY A 330 -6.48 5.90 3.05
N HIS A 331 -6.55 4.82 3.80
CA HIS A 331 -7.79 4.11 4.07
C HIS A 331 -8.56 4.62 5.31
N GLU A 332 -7.97 5.49 6.14
CA GLU A 332 -8.64 5.99 7.34
C GLU A 332 -9.90 6.76 6.97
N ASP A 333 -10.97 6.50 7.70
CA ASP A 333 -12.30 7.09 7.51
C ASP A 333 -12.71 8.00 8.68
N TYR A 334 -11.73 8.46 9.47
CA TYR A 334 -11.95 9.34 10.61
C TYR A 334 -10.83 10.37 10.78
N GLN A 335 -11.15 11.44 11.50
CA GLN A 335 -10.21 12.38 12.09
C GLN A 335 -10.31 12.33 13.62
N GLU A 336 -9.17 12.19 14.30
CA GLU A 336 -9.12 12.13 15.77
C GLU A 336 -8.77 13.51 16.33
N ILE A 337 -9.72 14.12 17.08
CA ILE A 337 -9.59 15.42 17.74
C ILE A 337 -9.95 15.25 19.22
N LYS A 338 -9.01 15.60 20.13
CA LYS A 338 -9.20 15.52 21.60
C LYS A 338 -9.72 14.16 22.07
N GLY A 339 -9.22 13.07 21.44
CA GLY A 339 -9.59 11.71 21.76
C GLY A 339 -10.91 11.23 21.18
N VAL A 340 -11.62 12.08 20.41
CA VAL A 340 -12.86 11.72 19.73
C VAL A 340 -12.58 11.51 18.24
N LYS A 341 -13.11 10.43 17.67
CA LYS A 341 -13.04 10.14 16.24
C LYS A 341 -14.28 10.69 15.55
N TYR A 342 -14.05 11.60 14.63
CA TYR A 342 -15.10 12.16 13.76
C TYR A 342 -15.03 11.50 12.39
N PRO A 343 -16.15 11.13 11.77
CA PRO A 343 -16.15 10.57 10.42
C PRO A 343 -15.48 11.53 9.43
N MET A 344 -14.48 11.05 8.70
CA MET A 344 -13.76 11.80 7.68
C MET A 344 -13.06 10.85 6.72
N ASP A 345 -13.70 10.56 5.60
CA ASP A 345 -13.13 9.75 4.50
C ASP A 345 -12.84 10.68 3.31
N GLU A 346 -11.60 10.72 2.83
CA GLU A 346 -11.19 11.58 1.72
C GLU A 346 -12.00 11.35 0.45
N ARG A 347 -12.47 10.13 0.20
CA ARG A 347 -13.34 9.80 -0.93
C ARG A 347 -14.70 10.50 -0.84
N VAL A 348 -15.22 10.61 0.37
CA VAL A 348 -16.48 11.35 0.63
C VAL A 348 -16.23 12.84 0.46
N LEU A 349 -15.14 13.37 1.04
CA LEU A 349 -14.77 14.79 0.90
C LEU A 349 -14.58 15.18 -0.57
N ILE A 350 -13.88 14.37 -1.35
CA ILE A 350 -13.68 14.61 -2.78
C ILE A 350 -15.03 14.66 -3.51
N LYS A 351 -15.94 13.71 -3.21
CA LYS A 351 -17.27 13.69 -3.83
C LYS A 351 -18.06 14.95 -3.49
N GLU A 352 -18.08 15.36 -2.25
CA GLU A 352 -18.75 16.59 -1.79
C GLU A 352 -18.17 17.83 -2.50
N VAL A 353 -16.85 17.94 -2.58
CA VAL A 353 -16.17 19.03 -3.29
C VAL A 353 -16.59 19.06 -4.77
N LEU A 354 -16.62 17.91 -5.44
CA LEU A 354 -17.04 17.85 -6.84
C LEU A 354 -18.52 18.23 -7.04
N GLU A 355 -19.38 17.94 -6.07
CA GLU A 355 -20.80 18.36 -6.08
C GLU A 355 -20.91 19.87 -5.90
N GLU A 356 -20.15 20.47 -4.98
CA GLU A 356 -20.08 21.91 -4.77
C GLU A 356 -19.60 22.66 -6.03
N LEU A 357 -18.56 22.14 -6.68
CA LEU A 357 -18.00 22.76 -7.91
C LEU A 357 -18.94 22.69 -9.12
N LYS A 358 -19.83 21.68 -9.16
CA LYS A 358 -20.83 21.55 -10.24
C LYS A 358 -22.06 22.44 -10.00
N GLY A 359 -22.31 22.85 -8.75
CA GLY A 359 -23.46 23.67 -8.35
C GLY A 359 -23.24 25.18 -8.49
N ASN A 360 -21.99 25.55 -8.73
CA ASN A 360 -21.56 26.95 -9.02
C ASN A 360 -21.33 27.11 -10.54
#